data_eeb1de030262c6ed2da25b6fa8fb5ed6
#
_entry.id   eeb1de030262c6ed2da25b6fa8fb5ed6
#
_cell.length_a   1.000
_cell.length_b   1.000
_cell.length_c   1.000
_cell.angle_alpha   90.00
_cell.angle_beta   90.00
_cell.angle_gamma   90.00
#
_symmetry.space_group_name_H-M   'P 1'
#
loop_
_entity.id
_entity.type
_entity.pdbx_description
1 polymer ?
#
loop_
_entity_poly.entity_id
_entity_poly.type
_entity_poly.pdbx_seq_one_letter_code
_entity_poly.pdbx_strand_id
1 'polypeptide(L)'
;MRDPENVLNSLQEHSAQSGYVYDRLYRNLFNREFFLRAYQNIYASQGNMTAGTDGKTIDAMSLERIDRLIATLKDESYQPKPSRRTYIPKKNGKLRPLGIPSIDDKLVQEVVRMLLESIYENSFEDASHGFRPDRSCHTALRMIQNRFTRCKWFVEGDIKGFFDNIDHNVMIGILRKRIKDERFLRLIRKFLNAGYMEDNQLHQSYSGTPQGGIISPILANIYLDQFDKYMAEYKKRFDRGNKRAVNVEYHKLSAKRIRLKRKLAKAQSEEEKQSLLESIRELDKVHKSIPCKNPMDTNFRRLQYVRYADDFLIGIIGAKEDAQAVKQEIGVYIAEQLKLELSEEKTLVTKATDRAKFLGFDIRVTPQSNHTKKTKSGSTARNYSGHVMLEVPTSVIQKKLLELGAMRIDVRNGTEIWQPTYRGKLVGRTDLSILDQYNGEVRGFCNYYAIANNRSKLHKFRYIMEYSFYKTLACKYRTTKGKIIAQYRIVKDIGVKFQDKHGNERIRLLWKDSLARDPYPLGKEADIIHKPKGILKKPSLGARLKQIGVNGAEKKLQRW
;
A
#
# COMPACT_ATOMS: atom_id res chain seq x y z
N MET A 1 -32.96 20.08 2.44
CA MET A 1 -32.47 18.75 1.99
C MET A 1 -31.89 18.02 3.19
N ARG A 2 -31.74 16.68 3.12
CA ARG A 2 -31.16 15.91 4.24
C ARG A 2 -29.66 16.22 4.39
N ASP A 3 -29.17 16.24 5.63
CA ASP A 3 -27.75 16.36 5.91
C ASP A 3 -26.95 15.27 5.15
N PRO A 4 -25.87 15.62 4.46
CA PRO A 4 -25.03 14.65 3.73
C PRO A 4 -24.53 13.50 4.60
N GLU A 5 -24.24 13.75 5.88
CA GLU A 5 -23.77 12.71 6.80
C GLU A 5 -24.85 11.63 7.01
N ASN A 6 -26.09 12.05 7.23
CA ASN A 6 -27.20 11.13 7.39
C ASN A 6 -27.47 10.32 6.11
N VAL A 7 -27.30 10.95 4.93
CA VAL A 7 -27.42 10.24 3.64
C VAL A 7 -26.32 9.20 3.48
N LEU A 8 -25.04 9.57 3.69
CA LEU A 8 -23.91 8.68 3.54
C LEU A 8 -23.95 7.51 4.53
N ASN A 9 -24.36 7.76 5.77
CA ASN A 9 -24.55 6.71 6.79
C ASN A 9 -25.66 5.74 6.39
N SER A 10 -26.82 6.25 5.94
CA SER A 10 -27.91 5.41 5.47
C SER A 10 -27.49 4.53 4.27
N LEU A 11 -26.77 5.09 3.29
CA LEU A 11 -26.22 4.31 2.17
C LEU A 11 -25.25 3.22 2.66
N GLN A 12 -24.42 3.52 3.66
CA GLN A 12 -23.48 2.58 4.24
C GLN A 12 -24.17 1.46 5.02
N GLU A 13 -25.23 1.76 5.76
CA GLU A 13 -26.03 0.76 6.49
C GLU A 13 -26.68 -0.22 5.52
N HIS A 14 -27.32 0.28 4.46
CA HIS A 14 -27.93 -0.57 3.44
C HIS A 14 -26.88 -1.39 2.66
N SER A 15 -25.63 -0.93 2.58
CA SER A 15 -24.56 -1.67 1.88
C SER A 15 -24.25 -3.04 2.49
N ALA A 16 -24.57 -3.24 3.79
CA ALA A 16 -24.41 -4.51 4.48
C ALA A 16 -25.49 -5.55 4.08
N GLN A 17 -26.60 -5.09 3.51
CA GLN A 17 -27.70 -5.96 3.08
C GLN A 17 -27.38 -6.58 1.71
N SER A 18 -27.35 -7.90 1.66
CA SER A 18 -27.12 -8.62 0.40
C SER A 18 -28.27 -8.37 -0.58
N GLY A 19 -27.93 -8.03 -1.82
CA GLY A 19 -28.93 -7.79 -2.87
C GLY A 19 -29.64 -6.43 -2.80
N TYR A 20 -29.29 -5.55 -1.84
CA TYR A 20 -29.87 -4.22 -1.82
C TYR A 20 -29.46 -3.41 -3.05
N VAL A 21 -30.43 -2.80 -3.71
CA VAL A 21 -30.27 -2.01 -4.93
C VAL A 21 -30.59 -0.55 -4.63
N TYR A 22 -29.66 0.32 -5.00
CA TYR A 22 -29.76 1.76 -4.76
C TYR A 22 -30.49 2.44 -5.90
N ASP A 23 -31.47 3.26 -5.55
CA ASP A 23 -32.23 4.11 -6.46
C ASP A 23 -32.10 5.58 -6.02
N ARG A 24 -32.44 6.51 -6.91
CA ARG A 24 -32.49 7.96 -6.65
C ARG A 24 -31.20 8.55 -6.07
N LEU A 25 -30.03 8.03 -6.46
CA LEU A 25 -28.73 8.55 -6.01
C LEU A 25 -28.43 9.93 -6.60
N TYR A 26 -28.86 10.16 -7.84
CA TYR A 26 -28.58 11.38 -8.60
C TYR A 26 -29.11 12.64 -7.90
N ARG A 27 -30.25 12.55 -7.19
CA ARG A 27 -30.83 13.68 -6.43
C ARG A 27 -29.91 14.28 -5.37
N ASN A 28 -28.92 13.50 -4.88
CA ASN A 28 -27.97 14.00 -3.89
C ASN A 28 -27.02 15.05 -4.48
N LEU A 29 -26.85 15.09 -5.80
CA LEU A 29 -26.12 16.11 -6.54
C LEU A 29 -26.85 17.47 -6.59
N PHE A 30 -28.07 17.55 -6.08
CA PHE A 30 -28.81 18.81 -5.96
C PHE A 30 -28.61 19.48 -4.60
N ASN A 31 -27.89 18.84 -3.70
CA ASN A 31 -27.71 19.31 -2.35
C ASN A 31 -26.38 20.08 -2.21
N ARG A 32 -26.46 21.39 -2.00
CA ARG A 32 -25.33 22.31 -1.84
C ARG A 32 -24.33 21.82 -0.77
N GLU A 33 -24.83 21.23 0.34
CA GLU A 33 -23.97 20.76 1.43
C GLU A 33 -22.97 19.66 0.98
N PHE A 34 -23.33 18.80 0.02
CA PHE A 34 -22.39 17.86 -0.56
C PHE A 34 -21.23 18.56 -1.29
N PHE A 35 -21.51 19.67 -1.98
CA PHE A 35 -20.48 20.44 -2.68
C PHE A 35 -19.57 21.21 -1.71
N LEU A 36 -20.11 21.73 -0.62
CA LEU A 36 -19.30 22.36 0.44
C LEU A 36 -18.34 21.34 1.07
N ARG A 37 -18.80 20.12 1.33
CA ARG A 37 -17.94 19.03 1.81
C ARG A 37 -16.91 18.60 0.76
N ALA A 38 -17.31 18.49 -0.50
CA ALA A 38 -16.41 18.21 -1.60
C ALA A 38 -15.31 19.27 -1.72
N TYR A 39 -15.69 20.53 -1.63
CA TYR A 39 -14.74 21.65 -1.61
C TYR A 39 -13.73 21.52 -0.47
N GLN A 40 -14.17 21.23 0.76
CA GLN A 40 -13.27 21.04 1.91
C GLN A 40 -12.27 19.90 1.68
N ASN A 41 -12.73 18.77 1.17
CA ASN A 41 -11.89 17.59 0.92
C ASN A 41 -10.81 17.90 -0.13
N ILE A 42 -11.18 18.63 -1.18
CA ILE A 42 -10.26 19.01 -2.26
C ILE A 42 -9.29 20.08 -1.76
N TYR A 43 -9.78 21.09 -1.03
CA TYR A 43 -8.97 22.20 -0.52
C TYR A 43 -7.85 21.73 0.43
N ALA A 44 -8.11 20.72 1.24
CA ALA A 44 -7.13 20.14 2.14
C ALA A 44 -6.09 19.24 1.43
N SER A 45 -6.31 18.91 0.15
CA SER A 45 -5.46 17.95 -0.58
C SER A 45 -4.30 18.64 -1.31
N GLN A 46 -3.18 17.93 -1.44
CA GLN A 46 -2.08 18.38 -2.30
C GLN A 46 -2.56 18.45 -3.76
N GLY A 47 -2.13 19.49 -4.48
CA GLY A 47 -2.52 19.70 -5.89
C GLY A 47 -3.88 20.40 -6.06
N ASN A 48 -4.49 20.91 -4.98
CA ASN A 48 -5.71 21.71 -5.02
C ASN A 48 -5.58 22.92 -5.95
N MET A 49 -4.38 23.55 -6.00
CA MET A 49 -4.06 24.71 -6.86
C MET A 49 -3.70 24.32 -8.30
N THR A 50 -3.78 23.04 -8.67
CA THR A 50 -3.46 22.62 -10.04
C THR A 50 -4.69 22.79 -10.94
N ALA A 51 -4.58 23.72 -11.89
CA ALA A 51 -5.66 24.03 -12.83
C ALA A 51 -5.89 22.92 -13.88
N GLY A 52 -7.15 22.70 -14.26
CA GLY A 52 -7.54 21.87 -15.40
C GLY A 52 -7.36 22.60 -16.75
N THR A 53 -8.17 22.22 -17.74
CA THR A 53 -8.20 22.84 -19.07
C THR A 53 -8.77 24.25 -19.07
N ASP A 54 -9.56 24.62 -18.05
CA ASP A 54 -10.18 25.94 -17.89
C ASP A 54 -9.26 26.97 -17.22
N GLY A 55 -8.03 26.60 -16.86
CA GLY A 55 -7.07 27.46 -16.20
C GLY A 55 -7.44 27.87 -14.76
N LYS A 56 -8.57 27.39 -14.22
CA LYS A 56 -9.08 27.77 -12.90
C LYS A 56 -8.59 26.82 -11.81
N THR A 57 -8.25 27.41 -10.65
CA THR A 57 -7.86 26.68 -9.44
C THR A 57 -9.01 26.64 -8.43
N ILE A 58 -8.80 25.97 -7.29
CA ILE A 58 -9.82 25.86 -6.22
C ILE A 58 -10.25 27.23 -5.69
N ASP A 59 -9.38 28.25 -5.73
CA ASP A 59 -9.70 29.61 -5.26
C ASP A 59 -10.72 30.32 -6.15
N ALA A 60 -10.93 29.88 -7.39
CA ALA A 60 -11.97 30.41 -8.27
C ALA A 60 -13.39 29.91 -7.94
N MET A 61 -13.57 29.15 -6.83
CA MET A 61 -14.86 28.62 -6.43
C MET A 61 -15.64 29.64 -5.57
N SER A 62 -16.94 29.78 -5.86
CA SER A 62 -17.89 30.58 -5.08
C SER A 62 -19.19 29.84 -4.88
N LEU A 63 -20.05 30.31 -3.96
CA LEU A 63 -21.38 29.73 -3.73
C LEU A 63 -22.25 29.82 -4.98
N GLU A 64 -22.23 30.95 -5.67
CA GLU A 64 -22.98 31.15 -6.93
C GLU A 64 -22.52 30.17 -8.02
N ARG A 65 -21.21 29.85 -8.07
CA ARG A 65 -20.70 28.87 -9.03
C ARG A 65 -21.18 27.45 -8.69
N ILE A 66 -21.26 27.12 -7.42
CA ILE A 66 -21.85 25.84 -6.96
C ILE A 66 -23.33 25.77 -7.35
N ASP A 67 -24.09 26.86 -7.14
CA ASP A 67 -25.51 26.88 -7.48
C ASP A 67 -25.76 26.73 -8.99
N ARG A 68 -24.95 27.41 -9.81
CA ARG A 68 -24.98 27.21 -11.27
C ARG A 68 -24.67 25.78 -11.67
N LEU A 69 -23.67 25.17 -11.04
CA LEU A 69 -23.30 23.78 -11.28
C LEU A 69 -24.44 22.82 -10.90
N ILE A 70 -25.11 23.07 -9.78
CA ILE A 70 -26.30 22.32 -9.36
C ILE A 70 -27.45 22.48 -10.36
N ALA A 71 -27.64 23.67 -10.92
CA ALA A 71 -28.66 23.91 -11.93
C ALA A 71 -28.43 23.04 -13.18
N THR A 72 -27.20 23.01 -13.71
CA THR A 72 -26.86 22.17 -14.86
C THR A 72 -26.94 20.64 -14.58
N LEU A 73 -26.78 20.25 -13.31
CA LEU A 73 -26.99 18.86 -12.91
C LEU A 73 -28.48 18.51 -12.80
N LYS A 74 -29.34 19.45 -12.39
CA LYS A 74 -30.80 19.23 -12.28
C LYS A 74 -31.44 18.98 -13.64
N ASP A 75 -31.08 19.76 -14.64
CA ASP A 75 -31.59 19.66 -16.02
C ASP A 75 -30.80 18.68 -16.90
N GLU A 76 -29.77 18.00 -16.35
CA GLU A 76 -28.87 17.06 -17.04
C GLU A 76 -28.00 17.68 -18.17
N SER A 77 -27.98 19.01 -18.30
CA SER A 77 -27.15 19.71 -19.29
C SER A 77 -25.65 19.69 -18.94
N TYR A 78 -25.29 19.31 -17.70
CA TYR A 78 -23.91 19.20 -17.27
C TYR A 78 -23.10 18.26 -18.17
N GLN A 79 -21.98 18.77 -18.70
CA GLN A 79 -21.00 18.00 -19.47
C GLN A 79 -19.62 18.17 -18.84
N PRO A 80 -18.96 17.07 -18.43
CA PRO A 80 -17.58 17.13 -17.97
C PRO A 80 -16.64 17.67 -19.04
N LYS A 81 -15.68 18.48 -18.65
CA LYS A 81 -14.65 18.99 -19.55
C LYS A 81 -13.55 17.95 -19.74
N PRO A 82 -12.88 17.90 -20.91
CA PRO A 82 -11.70 17.07 -21.09
C PRO A 82 -10.63 17.37 -20.06
N SER A 83 -9.99 16.35 -19.51
CA SER A 83 -8.90 16.52 -18.54
C SER A 83 -7.65 17.10 -19.22
N ARG A 84 -6.93 18.01 -18.58
CA ARG A 84 -5.64 18.49 -19.06
C ARG A 84 -4.58 17.41 -18.87
N ARG A 85 -3.98 16.96 -19.97
CA ARG A 85 -2.91 15.96 -19.95
C ARG A 85 -1.60 16.57 -19.43
N THR A 86 -0.91 15.87 -18.56
CA THR A 86 0.45 16.17 -18.12
C THR A 86 1.22 14.89 -17.88
N TYR A 87 2.54 14.95 -17.88
CA TYR A 87 3.38 13.77 -17.78
C TYR A 87 4.28 13.82 -16.55
N ILE A 88 4.32 12.70 -15.82
CA ILE A 88 5.24 12.51 -14.71
C ILE A 88 6.23 11.38 -15.07
N PRO A 89 7.55 11.58 -14.90
CA PRO A 89 8.53 10.55 -15.22
C PRO A 89 8.37 9.35 -14.29
N LYS A 90 8.28 8.15 -14.90
CA LYS A 90 8.33 6.87 -14.18
C LYS A 90 9.77 6.52 -13.81
N LYS A 91 9.93 5.62 -12.83
CA LYS A 91 11.24 5.12 -12.39
C LYS A 91 12.08 4.45 -13.47
N ASN A 92 11.47 3.99 -14.55
CA ASN A 92 12.14 3.36 -15.71
C ASN A 92 12.39 4.32 -16.88
N GLY A 93 12.26 5.63 -16.67
CA GLY A 93 12.45 6.65 -17.71
C GLY A 93 11.23 6.88 -18.60
N LYS A 94 10.24 6.00 -18.63
CA LYS A 94 8.99 6.20 -19.34
C LYS A 94 8.15 7.28 -18.64
N LEU A 95 7.29 7.95 -19.37
CA LEU A 95 6.37 8.95 -18.83
C LEU A 95 5.05 8.27 -18.36
N ARG A 96 4.49 8.80 -17.28
CA ARG A 96 3.13 8.46 -16.82
C ARG A 96 2.21 9.61 -17.17
N PRO A 97 1.21 9.38 -18.02
CA PRO A 97 0.21 10.39 -18.30
C PRO A 97 -0.69 10.60 -17.07
N LEU A 98 -0.95 11.86 -16.73
CA LEU A 98 -1.95 12.25 -15.74
C LEU A 98 -2.99 13.15 -16.40
N GLY A 99 -4.27 12.94 -16.10
CA GLY A 99 -5.36 13.82 -16.47
C GLY A 99 -5.76 14.70 -15.27
N ILE A 100 -5.72 16.01 -15.45
CA ILE A 100 -6.13 16.97 -14.43
C ILE A 100 -7.51 17.51 -14.80
N PRO A 101 -8.59 17.12 -14.08
CA PRO A 101 -9.94 17.62 -14.35
C PRO A 101 -10.07 19.12 -14.02
N SER A 102 -11.08 19.76 -14.60
CA SER A 102 -11.48 21.12 -14.19
C SER A 102 -11.92 21.13 -12.73
N ILE A 103 -11.96 22.31 -12.10
CA ILE A 103 -12.37 22.40 -10.70
C ILE A 103 -13.86 22.03 -10.51
N ASP A 104 -14.71 22.36 -11.46
CA ASP A 104 -16.13 21.97 -11.45
C ASP A 104 -16.25 20.44 -11.48
N ASP A 105 -15.50 19.80 -12.40
CA ASP A 105 -15.49 18.35 -12.52
C ASP A 105 -14.92 17.69 -11.25
N LYS A 106 -13.86 18.27 -10.65
CA LYS A 106 -13.32 17.77 -9.38
C LYS A 106 -14.39 17.76 -8.28
N LEU A 107 -15.21 18.81 -8.18
CA LEU A 107 -16.28 18.89 -7.18
C LEU A 107 -17.36 17.83 -7.41
N VAL A 108 -17.86 17.72 -8.64
CA VAL A 108 -18.90 16.72 -8.98
C VAL A 108 -18.35 15.30 -8.76
N GLN A 109 -17.13 15.04 -9.22
CA GLN A 109 -16.48 13.74 -9.00
C GLN A 109 -16.31 13.41 -7.52
N GLU A 110 -16.01 14.38 -6.66
CA GLU A 110 -15.86 14.15 -5.23
C GLU A 110 -17.20 13.82 -4.56
N VAL A 111 -18.29 14.46 -4.97
CA VAL A 111 -19.65 14.09 -4.51
C VAL A 111 -19.98 12.66 -4.93
N VAL A 112 -19.76 12.31 -6.20
CA VAL A 112 -19.98 10.95 -6.71
C VAL A 112 -19.08 9.93 -5.97
N ARG A 113 -17.82 10.27 -5.72
CA ARG A 113 -16.88 9.42 -4.96
C ARG A 113 -17.40 9.12 -3.55
N MET A 114 -17.89 10.15 -2.82
CA MET A 114 -18.45 9.96 -1.48
C MET A 114 -19.64 9.00 -1.48
N LEU A 115 -20.55 9.14 -2.45
CA LEU A 115 -21.71 8.26 -2.61
C LEU A 115 -21.28 6.82 -2.93
N LEU A 116 -20.39 6.63 -3.89
CA LEU A 116 -19.88 5.30 -4.27
C LEU A 116 -19.09 4.65 -3.14
N GLU A 117 -18.26 5.39 -2.40
CA GLU A 117 -17.53 4.86 -1.25
C GLU A 117 -18.47 4.33 -0.18
N SER A 118 -19.56 5.05 0.13
CA SER A 118 -20.55 4.60 1.10
C SER A 118 -21.27 3.31 0.66
N ILE A 119 -21.47 3.13 -0.65
CA ILE A 119 -22.14 1.95 -1.20
C ILE A 119 -21.23 0.73 -1.25
N TYR A 120 -19.96 0.90 -1.65
CA TYR A 120 -19.09 -0.24 -2.02
C TYR A 120 -18.06 -0.61 -0.96
N GLU A 121 -17.62 0.33 -0.07
CA GLU A 121 -16.52 0.07 0.86
C GLU A 121 -16.72 -1.17 1.74
N ASN A 122 -17.94 -1.40 2.24
CA ASN A 122 -18.25 -2.57 3.07
C ASN A 122 -18.30 -3.89 2.29
N SER A 123 -18.48 -3.82 0.96
CA SER A 123 -18.60 -5.00 0.10
C SER A 123 -17.27 -5.46 -0.50
N PHE A 124 -16.23 -4.65 -0.40
CA PHE A 124 -14.91 -5.02 -0.88
C PHE A 124 -14.27 -6.12 -0.06
N GLU A 125 -13.58 -7.04 -0.74
CA GLU A 125 -12.83 -8.11 -0.09
C GLU A 125 -11.69 -7.58 0.79
N ASP A 126 -11.38 -8.30 1.88
CA ASP A 126 -10.29 -7.94 2.80
C ASP A 126 -8.92 -7.95 2.12
N ALA A 127 -8.77 -8.69 1.05
CA ALA A 127 -7.54 -8.80 0.28
C ALA A 127 -7.20 -7.51 -0.51
N SER A 128 -8.17 -6.60 -0.69
CA SER A 128 -8.00 -5.33 -1.40
C SER A 128 -7.56 -4.21 -0.46
N HIS A 129 -6.46 -3.54 -0.76
CA HIS A 129 -5.86 -2.50 0.13
C HIS A 129 -5.66 -1.13 -0.52
N GLY A 130 -5.49 -1.05 -1.84
CA GLY A 130 -5.21 0.22 -2.53
C GLY A 130 -6.41 1.18 -2.53
N PHE A 131 -6.16 2.48 -2.34
CA PHE A 131 -7.16 3.55 -2.43
C PHE A 131 -8.40 3.38 -1.53
N ARG A 132 -8.29 2.64 -0.45
CA ARG A 132 -9.38 2.42 0.50
C ARG A 132 -9.13 3.16 1.82
N PRO A 133 -10.20 3.66 2.48
CA PRO A 133 -10.08 4.24 3.81
C PRO A 133 -9.42 3.26 4.80
N ASP A 134 -8.56 3.77 5.68
CA ASP A 134 -7.89 3.03 6.75
C ASP A 134 -7.02 1.85 6.26
N ARG A 135 -6.74 1.77 4.95
CA ARG A 135 -5.85 0.79 4.34
C ARG A 135 -4.62 1.48 3.72
N SER A 136 -3.51 0.78 3.71
CA SER A 136 -2.24 1.31 3.24
C SER A 136 -1.37 0.21 2.66
N CYS A 137 -0.21 0.58 2.09
CA CYS A 137 0.82 -0.39 1.72
C CYS A 137 1.22 -1.27 2.90
N HIS A 138 1.27 -0.70 4.13
CA HIS A 138 1.64 -1.45 5.32
C HIS A 138 0.57 -2.49 5.70
N THR A 139 -0.72 -2.19 5.56
CA THR A 139 -1.77 -3.18 5.84
C THR A 139 -1.73 -4.35 4.86
N ALA A 140 -1.44 -4.11 3.57
CA ALA A 140 -1.23 -5.15 2.57
C ALA A 140 -0.01 -6.03 2.91
N LEU A 141 1.14 -5.41 3.19
CA LEU A 141 2.38 -6.09 3.54
C LEU A 141 2.24 -6.91 4.83
N ARG A 142 1.48 -6.44 5.80
CA ARG A 142 1.20 -7.18 7.03
C ARG A 142 0.28 -8.38 6.79
N MET A 143 -0.71 -8.24 5.90
CA MET A 143 -1.51 -9.38 5.47
C MET A 143 -0.61 -10.47 4.86
N ILE A 144 0.34 -10.09 3.99
CA ILE A 144 1.32 -11.01 3.43
C ILE A 144 2.15 -11.66 4.55
N GLN A 145 2.69 -10.87 5.47
CA GLN A 145 3.53 -11.37 6.56
C GLN A 145 2.81 -12.39 7.44
N ASN A 146 1.51 -12.19 7.68
CA ASN A 146 0.72 -13.04 8.55
C ASN A 146 0.14 -14.27 7.82
N ARG A 147 -0.32 -14.12 6.57
CA ARG A 147 -1.09 -15.16 5.87
C ARG A 147 -0.26 -15.99 4.89
N PHE A 148 0.85 -15.46 4.34
CA PHE A 148 1.66 -16.16 3.32
C PHE A 148 2.76 -17.04 3.91
N THR A 149 2.66 -17.37 5.17
CA THR A 149 3.62 -18.26 5.85
C THR A 149 3.66 -19.62 5.17
N ARG A 150 4.88 -20.17 5.00
CA ARG A 150 5.12 -21.49 4.40
C ARG A 150 4.70 -21.64 2.95
N CYS A 151 4.36 -20.57 2.23
CA CYS A 151 4.19 -20.63 0.79
C CYS A 151 5.45 -21.18 0.12
N LYS A 152 5.28 -21.85 -1.00
CA LYS A 152 6.34 -22.43 -1.82
C LYS A 152 6.59 -21.61 -3.07
N TRP A 153 5.53 -21.00 -3.60
CA TRP A 153 5.53 -20.21 -4.81
C TRP A 153 4.80 -18.91 -4.59
N PHE A 154 5.26 -17.87 -5.27
CA PHE A 154 4.56 -16.61 -5.44
C PHE A 154 4.17 -16.44 -6.90
N VAL A 155 2.99 -15.92 -7.17
CA VAL A 155 2.62 -15.34 -8.47
C VAL A 155 2.53 -13.83 -8.26
N GLU A 156 3.49 -13.12 -8.84
CA GLU A 156 3.51 -11.65 -8.91
C GLU A 156 2.65 -11.25 -10.09
N GLY A 157 1.72 -10.34 -9.94
CA GLY A 157 0.82 -9.93 -11.01
C GLY A 157 0.69 -8.43 -11.12
N ASP A 158 0.69 -7.94 -12.36
CA ASP A 158 0.50 -6.54 -12.74
C ASP A 158 -0.41 -6.49 -13.96
N ILE A 159 -1.43 -5.65 -13.92
CA ILE A 159 -2.36 -5.48 -15.03
C ILE A 159 -1.81 -4.41 -15.97
N LYS A 160 -1.66 -4.76 -17.25
CA LYS A 160 -1.08 -3.88 -18.27
C LYS A 160 -1.96 -2.66 -18.52
N GLY A 161 -1.44 -1.47 -18.20
CA GLY A 161 -2.14 -0.21 -18.49
C GLY A 161 -3.55 -0.13 -17.90
N PHE A 162 -3.75 -0.65 -16.70
CA PHE A 162 -5.08 -0.85 -16.09
C PHE A 162 -6.01 0.36 -16.25
N PHE A 163 -5.57 1.55 -15.80
CA PHE A 163 -6.40 2.76 -15.86
C PHE A 163 -6.74 3.20 -17.29
N ASP A 164 -5.91 2.88 -18.26
CA ASP A 164 -6.09 3.27 -19.66
C ASP A 164 -6.95 2.24 -20.42
N ASN A 165 -7.12 1.03 -19.87
CA ASN A 165 -7.79 -0.09 -20.54
C ASN A 165 -9.12 -0.53 -19.88
N ILE A 166 -9.63 0.19 -18.87
CA ILE A 166 -10.94 -0.12 -18.27
C ILE A 166 -12.03 -0.03 -19.34
N ASP A 167 -12.75 -1.13 -19.59
CA ASP A 167 -13.90 -1.13 -20.50
C ASP A 167 -15.09 -0.40 -19.85
N HIS A 168 -15.59 0.64 -20.52
CA HIS A 168 -16.70 1.47 -20.02
C HIS A 168 -18.01 0.70 -19.90
N ASN A 169 -18.28 -0.25 -20.79
CA ASN A 169 -19.51 -1.04 -20.76
C ASN A 169 -19.49 -2.05 -19.62
N VAL A 170 -18.35 -2.71 -19.42
CA VAL A 170 -18.12 -3.61 -18.28
C VAL A 170 -18.27 -2.83 -16.97
N MET A 171 -17.65 -1.63 -16.86
CA MET A 171 -17.77 -0.76 -15.68
C MET A 171 -19.23 -0.43 -15.37
N ILE A 172 -19.98 0.08 -16.35
CA ILE A 172 -21.39 0.44 -16.15
C ILE A 172 -22.24 -0.82 -15.85
N GLY A 173 -21.91 -1.96 -16.46
CA GLY A 173 -22.56 -3.24 -16.16
C GLY A 173 -22.35 -3.68 -14.70
N ILE A 174 -21.14 -3.51 -14.17
CA ILE A 174 -20.82 -3.79 -12.76
C ILE A 174 -21.60 -2.86 -11.82
N LEU A 175 -21.62 -1.56 -12.11
CA LEU A 175 -22.36 -0.57 -11.31
C LEU A 175 -23.85 -0.86 -11.32
N ARG A 176 -24.43 -1.22 -12.48
CA ARG A 176 -25.88 -1.51 -12.66
C ARG A 176 -26.36 -2.68 -11.82
N LYS A 177 -25.48 -3.61 -11.42
CA LYS A 177 -25.83 -4.69 -10.49
C LYS A 177 -26.34 -4.18 -9.13
N ARG A 178 -25.88 -3.01 -8.68
CA ARG A 178 -26.24 -2.42 -7.38
C ARG A 178 -26.93 -1.06 -7.48
N ILE A 179 -26.86 -0.38 -8.61
CA ILE A 179 -27.39 0.97 -8.82
C ILE A 179 -28.37 0.94 -9.99
N LYS A 180 -29.66 1.23 -9.73
CA LYS A 180 -30.72 1.33 -10.74
C LYS A 180 -30.96 2.75 -11.24
N ASP A 181 -30.33 3.76 -10.65
CA ASP A 181 -30.47 5.16 -11.04
C ASP A 181 -29.73 5.42 -12.36
N GLU A 182 -30.43 5.35 -13.48
CA GLU A 182 -29.85 5.55 -14.82
C GLU A 182 -29.30 6.97 -15.03
N ARG A 183 -29.84 8.01 -14.34
CA ARG A 183 -29.28 9.37 -14.37
C ARG A 183 -27.89 9.39 -13.76
N PHE A 184 -27.71 8.67 -12.65
CA PHE A 184 -26.42 8.55 -11.98
C PHE A 184 -25.41 7.77 -12.84
N LEU A 185 -25.84 6.68 -13.47
CA LEU A 185 -24.99 5.88 -14.36
C LEU A 185 -24.60 6.67 -15.63
N ARG A 186 -25.54 7.45 -16.22
CA ARG A 186 -25.22 8.34 -17.35
C ARG A 186 -24.17 9.38 -16.99
N LEU A 187 -24.24 9.96 -15.78
CA LEU A 187 -23.22 10.90 -15.33
C LEU A 187 -21.84 10.25 -15.22
N ILE A 188 -21.76 9.04 -14.65
CA ILE A 188 -20.49 8.29 -14.60
C ILE A 188 -19.97 8.03 -16.01
N ARG A 189 -20.83 7.62 -16.95
CA ARG A 189 -20.45 7.43 -18.35
C ARG A 189 -19.94 8.72 -19.00
N LYS A 190 -20.57 9.87 -18.71
CA LYS A 190 -20.08 11.17 -19.18
C LYS A 190 -18.63 11.43 -18.69
N PHE A 191 -18.31 11.13 -17.42
CA PHE A 191 -16.95 11.26 -16.92
C PHE A 191 -15.95 10.31 -17.58
N LEU A 192 -16.35 9.07 -17.86
CA LEU A 192 -15.50 8.09 -18.55
C LEU A 192 -15.20 8.54 -19.99
N ASN A 193 -16.18 9.13 -20.67
CA ASN A 193 -16.08 9.55 -22.07
C ASN A 193 -15.51 10.98 -22.23
N ALA A 194 -15.25 11.73 -21.15
CA ALA A 194 -14.87 13.15 -21.22
C ALA A 194 -13.57 13.44 -21.99
N GLY A 195 -12.71 12.45 -22.18
CA GLY A 195 -11.46 12.58 -22.92
C GLY A 195 -10.40 13.44 -22.21
N TYR A 196 -9.40 13.81 -22.99
CA TYR A 196 -8.32 14.68 -22.48
C TYR A 196 -7.81 15.63 -23.57
N MET A 197 -7.23 16.73 -23.12
CA MET A 197 -6.55 17.73 -23.96
C MET A 197 -5.05 17.54 -23.83
N GLU A 198 -4.38 17.38 -24.95
CA GLU A 198 -2.93 17.29 -25.08
C GLU A 198 -2.49 18.17 -26.26
N ASP A 199 -1.51 19.01 -26.05
CA ASP A 199 -0.99 19.96 -27.07
C ASP A 199 -2.09 20.74 -27.80
N ASN A 200 -3.12 21.18 -27.06
CA ASN A 200 -4.32 21.87 -27.55
C ASN A 200 -5.22 21.01 -28.50
N GLN A 201 -5.01 19.70 -28.54
CA GLN A 201 -5.86 18.78 -29.30
C GLN A 201 -6.75 17.96 -28.34
N LEU A 202 -8.02 17.78 -28.74
CA LEU A 202 -8.96 16.95 -28.01
C LEU A 202 -8.81 15.48 -28.43
N HIS A 203 -8.57 14.63 -27.44
CA HIS A 203 -8.54 13.18 -27.59
C HIS A 203 -9.75 12.58 -26.87
N GLN A 204 -10.57 11.85 -27.61
CA GLN A 204 -11.70 11.12 -27.03
C GLN A 204 -11.21 9.85 -26.31
N SER A 205 -11.85 9.50 -25.20
CA SER A 205 -11.58 8.26 -24.47
C SER A 205 -12.69 7.25 -24.74
N TYR A 206 -12.35 6.16 -25.44
CA TYR A 206 -13.25 5.03 -25.68
C TYR A 206 -13.07 3.93 -24.63
N SER A 207 -11.97 3.95 -23.91
CA SER A 207 -11.66 3.09 -22.77
C SER A 207 -10.88 3.88 -21.72
N GLY A 208 -10.79 3.31 -20.52
CA GLY A 208 -10.01 3.86 -19.43
C GLY A 208 -10.72 4.93 -18.60
N THR A 209 -10.04 5.32 -17.56
CA THR A 209 -10.41 6.44 -16.70
C THR A 209 -9.17 7.33 -16.52
N PRO A 210 -9.30 8.65 -16.59
CA PRO A 210 -8.14 9.54 -16.49
C PRO A 210 -7.33 9.27 -15.22
N GLN A 211 -6.05 8.90 -15.36
CA GLN A 211 -5.17 8.80 -14.21
C GLN A 211 -5.02 10.18 -13.58
N GLY A 212 -5.59 10.39 -12.38
CA GLY A 212 -5.62 11.68 -11.70
C GLY A 212 -7.03 12.25 -11.48
N GLY A 213 -8.07 11.65 -12.06
CA GLY A 213 -9.46 11.92 -11.71
C GLY A 213 -9.77 11.49 -10.27
N ILE A 214 -10.60 12.27 -9.57
CA ILE A 214 -10.97 12.00 -8.17
C ILE A 214 -11.79 10.72 -8.04
N ILE A 215 -12.62 10.43 -9.03
CA ILE A 215 -13.47 9.23 -9.05
C ILE A 215 -12.72 7.97 -9.50
N SER A 216 -11.59 8.11 -10.23
CA SER A 216 -10.88 6.99 -10.85
C SER A 216 -10.44 5.89 -9.85
N PRO A 217 -9.93 6.21 -8.64
CA PRO A 217 -9.55 5.19 -7.66
C PRO A 217 -10.70 4.32 -7.16
N ILE A 218 -11.89 4.90 -6.91
CA ILE A 218 -13.05 4.12 -6.44
C ILE A 218 -13.63 3.27 -7.57
N LEU A 219 -13.69 3.79 -8.80
CA LEU A 219 -14.10 3.02 -9.97
C LEU A 219 -13.14 1.85 -10.23
N ALA A 220 -11.83 2.08 -10.10
CA ALA A 220 -10.81 1.04 -10.20
C ALA A 220 -11.04 -0.09 -9.19
N ASN A 221 -11.33 0.25 -7.93
CA ASN A 221 -11.63 -0.75 -6.91
C ASN A 221 -12.94 -1.50 -7.17
N ILE A 222 -14.00 -0.82 -7.64
CA ILE A 222 -15.27 -1.45 -8.01
C ILE A 222 -15.08 -2.43 -9.17
N TYR A 223 -14.26 -2.06 -10.16
CA TYR A 223 -13.96 -2.92 -11.30
C TYR A 223 -13.21 -4.18 -10.89
N LEU A 224 -12.14 -4.01 -10.11
CA LEU A 224 -11.28 -5.10 -9.66
C LEU A 224 -11.88 -5.92 -8.50
N ASP A 225 -12.96 -5.46 -7.86
CA ASP A 225 -13.69 -6.25 -6.88
C ASP A 225 -14.30 -7.53 -7.47
N GLN A 226 -14.59 -7.52 -8.78
CA GLN A 226 -15.00 -8.74 -9.49
C GLN A 226 -13.87 -9.78 -9.48
N PHE A 227 -12.62 -9.33 -9.68
CA PHE A 227 -11.44 -10.19 -9.59
C PHE A 227 -11.18 -10.64 -8.15
N ASP A 228 -11.33 -9.75 -7.16
CA ASP A 228 -11.17 -10.11 -5.75
C ASP A 228 -12.16 -11.21 -5.33
N LYS A 229 -13.42 -11.11 -5.75
CA LYS A 229 -14.46 -12.11 -5.52
C LYS A 229 -14.16 -13.43 -6.23
N TYR A 230 -13.72 -13.36 -7.49
CA TYR A 230 -13.26 -14.55 -8.20
C TYR A 230 -12.13 -15.26 -7.45
N MET A 231 -11.15 -14.50 -6.97
CA MET A 231 -10.04 -15.06 -6.18
C MET A 231 -10.49 -15.67 -4.85
N ALA A 232 -11.51 -15.10 -4.21
CA ALA A 232 -12.09 -15.67 -3.00
C ALA A 232 -12.76 -17.03 -3.27
N GLU A 233 -13.52 -17.15 -4.37
CA GLU A 233 -14.11 -18.42 -4.80
C GLU A 233 -13.05 -19.42 -5.30
N TYR A 234 -12.09 -18.94 -6.07
CA TYR A 234 -10.95 -19.76 -6.52
C TYR A 234 -10.21 -20.37 -5.35
N LYS A 235 -9.93 -19.60 -4.31
CA LYS A 235 -9.30 -20.07 -3.08
C LYS A 235 -10.09 -21.21 -2.43
N LYS A 236 -11.43 -21.12 -2.37
CA LYS A 236 -12.27 -22.20 -1.79
C LYS A 236 -12.12 -23.51 -2.55
N ARG A 237 -12.03 -23.46 -3.89
CA ARG A 237 -11.83 -24.64 -4.75
C ARG A 237 -10.41 -25.18 -4.69
N PHE A 238 -9.41 -24.29 -4.58
CA PHE A 238 -8.00 -24.64 -4.57
C PHE A 238 -7.55 -25.25 -3.24
N ASP A 239 -8.01 -24.72 -2.11
CA ASP A 239 -7.61 -25.14 -0.77
C ASP A 239 -8.04 -26.59 -0.52
N ARG A 240 -7.07 -27.48 -0.18
CA ARG A 240 -7.31 -28.90 0.07
C ARG A 240 -6.65 -29.35 1.37
N GLY A 241 -7.32 -30.26 2.09
CA GLY A 241 -6.85 -30.86 3.34
C GLY A 241 -6.88 -29.91 4.54
N ASN A 242 -7.17 -30.41 5.74
CA ASN A 242 -7.21 -29.59 6.96
C ASN A 242 -5.82 -29.38 7.58
N LYS A 243 -4.98 -30.44 7.58
CA LYS A 243 -3.63 -30.44 8.16
C LYS A 243 -2.70 -31.24 7.26
N ARG A 244 -1.44 -30.78 7.15
CA ARG A 244 -0.41 -31.58 6.47
C ARG A 244 -0.22 -32.93 7.16
N ALA A 245 0.02 -33.97 6.39
CA ALA A 245 0.37 -35.28 6.88
C ALA A 245 1.60 -35.23 7.80
N VAL A 246 1.62 -36.07 8.80
CA VAL A 246 2.76 -36.22 9.69
C VAL A 246 3.90 -36.90 8.94
N ASN A 247 5.13 -36.42 9.14
CA ASN A 247 6.30 -37.07 8.61
C ASN A 247 6.50 -38.43 9.35
N VAL A 248 6.42 -39.53 8.59
CA VAL A 248 6.49 -40.87 9.13
C VAL A 248 7.81 -41.09 9.89
N GLU A 249 8.92 -40.61 9.34
CA GLU A 249 10.24 -40.72 9.96
C GLU A 249 10.31 -39.93 11.29
N TYR A 250 9.80 -38.70 11.32
CA TYR A 250 9.69 -37.94 12.56
C TYR A 250 8.86 -38.69 13.62
N HIS A 251 7.78 -39.34 13.22
CA HIS A 251 6.92 -40.07 14.14
C HIS A 251 7.63 -41.33 14.70
N LYS A 252 8.37 -42.06 13.84
CA LYS A 252 9.19 -43.20 14.27
C LYS A 252 10.24 -42.80 15.29
N LEU A 253 10.95 -41.69 15.04
CA LEU A 253 11.95 -41.14 15.97
C LEU A 253 11.31 -40.63 17.28
N SER A 254 10.14 -40.01 17.21
CA SER A 254 9.39 -39.61 18.40
C SER A 254 9.00 -40.80 19.28
N ALA A 255 8.53 -41.90 18.68
CA ALA A 255 8.19 -43.13 19.39
C ALA A 255 9.44 -43.77 20.03
N LYS A 256 10.57 -43.85 19.30
CA LYS A 256 11.86 -44.35 19.84
C LYS A 256 12.32 -43.49 21.03
N ARG A 257 12.20 -42.19 20.93
CA ARG A 257 12.53 -41.23 22.02
C ARG A 257 11.69 -41.49 23.27
N ILE A 258 10.38 -41.67 23.12
CA ILE A 258 9.48 -41.99 24.23
C ILE A 258 9.88 -43.34 24.90
N ARG A 259 10.21 -44.34 24.10
CA ARG A 259 10.67 -45.65 24.62
C ARG A 259 11.97 -45.51 25.43
N LEU A 260 12.97 -44.78 24.92
CA LEU A 260 14.22 -44.54 25.62
C LEU A 260 14.01 -43.77 26.94
N LYS A 261 13.14 -42.76 26.94
CA LYS A 261 12.81 -42.05 28.17
C LYS A 261 12.12 -42.91 29.22
N ARG A 262 11.25 -43.84 28.78
CA ARG A 262 10.62 -44.81 29.68
C ARG A 262 11.65 -45.81 30.25
N LYS A 263 12.64 -46.23 29.46
CA LYS A 263 13.75 -47.09 29.93
C LYS A 263 14.60 -46.32 30.95
N LEU A 264 14.96 -45.04 30.64
CA LEU A 264 15.73 -44.20 31.56
C LEU A 264 15.05 -44.03 32.92
N ALA A 265 13.72 -43.88 32.93
CA ALA A 265 12.96 -43.76 34.17
C ALA A 265 12.93 -45.09 35.00
N LYS A 266 13.26 -46.24 34.41
CA LYS A 266 13.30 -47.55 35.06
C LYS A 266 14.73 -48.03 35.34
N ALA A 267 15.76 -47.36 34.83
CA ALA A 267 17.16 -47.73 34.99
C ALA A 267 17.62 -47.54 36.44
N GLN A 268 18.29 -48.61 37.00
CA GLN A 268 18.76 -48.62 38.37
C GLN A 268 20.25 -48.30 38.46
N SER A 269 21.06 -48.68 37.45
CA SER A 269 22.48 -48.38 37.38
C SER A 269 22.78 -47.02 36.80
N GLU A 270 23.77 -46.29 37.34
CA GLU A 270 24.24 -45.00 36.82
C GLU A 270 24.88 -45.15 35.43
N GLU A 271 25.58 -46.23 35.15
CA GLU A 271 26.17 -46.54 33.84
C GLU A 271 25.08 -46.69 32.77
N GLU A 272 24.01 -47.41 33.08
CA GLU A 272 22.85 -47.58 32.19
C GLU A 272 22.15 -46.26 31.94
N LYS A 273 21.97 -45.43 32.97
CA LYS A 273 21.37 -44.07 32.84
C LYS A 273 22.21 -43.21 31.92
N GLN A 274 23.54 -43.24 32.06
CA GLN A 274 24.44 -42.39 31.25
C GLN A 274 24.41 -42.81 29.78
N SER A 275 24.45 -44.10 29.48
CA SER A 275 24.32 -44.67 28.12
C SER A 275 22.99 -44.29 27.48
N LEU A 276 21.87 -44.39 28.24
CA LEU A 276 20.54 -44.02 27.75
C LEU A 276 20.43 -42.51 27.51
N LEU A 277 21.06 -41.65 28.34
CA LEU A 277 21.10 -40.22 28.16
C LEU A 277 21.88 -39.81 26.90
N GLU A 278 22.98 -40.47 26.60
CA GLU A 278 23.75 -40.25 25.37
C GLU A 278 22.92 -40.66 24.14
N SER A 279 22.30 -41.82 24.16
CA SER A 279 21.40 -42.30 23.11
C SER A 279 20.22 -41.33 22.88
N ILE A 280 19.65 -40.75 23.93
CA ILE A 280 18.59 -39.75 23.83
C ILE A 280 19.13 -38.43 23.24
N ARG A 281 20.34 -38.00 23.61
CA ARG A 281 20.98 -36.79 23.07
C ARG A 281 21.23 -36.91 21.57
N GLU A 282 21.75 -38.04 21.12
CA GLU A 282 21.96 -38.31 19.69
C GLU A 282 20.65 -38.35 18.91
N LEU A 283 19.67 -39.11 19.43
CA LEU A 283 18.35 -39.15 18.84
C LEU A 283 17.69 -37.76 18.76
N ASP A 284 17.85 -36.94 19.80
CA ASP A 284 17.32 -35.57 19.83
C ASP A 284 17.96 -34.64 18.78
N LYS A 285 19.25 -34.86 18.45
CA LYS A 285 19.91 -34.12 17.34
C LYS A 285 19.24 -34.47 16.02
N VAL A 286 19.08 -35.74 15.71
CA VAL A 286 18.43 -36.23 14.47
C VAL A 286 16.95 -35.82 14.43
N HIS A 287 16.21 -36.06 15.52
CA HIS A 287 14.80 -35.69 15.62
C HIS A 287 14.54 -34.18 15.41
N LYS A 288 15.46 -33.32 15.88
CA LYS A 288 15.35 -31.87 15.66
C LYS A 288 15.72 -31.44 14.25
N SER A 289 16.42 -32.24 13.46
CA SER A 289 16.75 -31.93 12.07
C SER A 289 15.60 -32.24 11.08
N ILE A 290 14.68 -33.13 11.44
CA ILE A 290 13.60 -33.62 10.57
C ILE A 290 12.31 -32.81 10.82
N PRO A 291 11.59 -32.37 9.77
CA PRO A 291 10.33 -31.65 9.91
C PRO A 291 9.24 -32.60 10.46
N CYS A 292 8.42 -32.10 11.39
CA CYS A 292 7.32 -32.86 12.00
C CYS A 292 6.15 -33.15 11.04
N LYS A 293 6.01 -32.34 9.99
CA LYS A 293 5.00 -32.52 8.95
C LYS A 293 5.68 -32.69 7.60
N ASN A 294 5.02 -33.39 6.68
CA ASN A 294 5.53 -33.54 5.33
C ASN A 294 5.51 -32.17 4.61
N PRO A 295 6.66 -31.61 4.22
CA PRO A 295 6.70 -30.33 3.53
C PRO A 295 6.16 -30.38 2.10
N MET A 296 6.12 -31.58 1.48
CA MET A 296 5.67 -31.83 0.10
C MET A 296 4.40 -32.68 0.07
N ASP A 297 3.51 -32.50 1.04
CA ASP A 297 2.22 -33.20 1.09
C ASP A 297 1.32 -32.73 -0.07
N THR A 298 1.10 -33.56 -1.05
CA THR A 298 0.28 -33.31 -2.24
C THR A 298 -1.21 -33.11 -1.91
N ASN A 299 -1.66 -33.67 -0.75
CA ASN A 299 -3.04 -33.52 -0.29
C ASN A 299 -3.28 -32.24 0.51
N PHE A 300 -2.25 -31.39 0.68
CA PHE A 300 -2.38 -30.12 1.39
C PHE A 300 -1.99 -28.97 0.49
N ARG A 301 -3.00 -28.25 -0.02
CA ARG A 301 -2.83 -27.05 -0.85
C ARG A 301 -3.47 -25.84 -0.19
N ARG A 302 -2.86 -24.68 -0.34
CA ARG A 302 -3.39 -23.39 0.13
C ARG A 302 -3.02 -22.28 -0.85
N LEU A 303 -3.98 -21.40 -1.07
CA LEU A 303 -3.81 -20.16 -1.81
C LEU A 303 -4.06 -18.98 -0.88
N GLN A 304 -3.22 -17.98 -0.96
CA GLN A 304 -3.40 -16.67 -0.33
C GLN A 304 -3.30 -15.59 -1.40
N TYR A 305 -4.09 -14.55 -1.26
CA TYR A 305 -4.18 -13.47 -2.22
C TYR A 305 -4.20 -12.12 -1.51
N VAL A 306 -3.52 -11.14 -2.09
CA VAL A 306 -3.55 -9.72 -1.67
C VAL A 306 -3.41 -8.84 -2.90
N ARG A 307 -4.14 -7.72 -2.94
CA ARG A 307 -4.09 -6.73 -4.01
C ARG A 307 -3.91 -5.32 -3.46
N TYR A 308 -3.13 -4.52 -4.18
CA TYR A 308 -2.99 -3.09 -3.94
C TYR A 308 -3.12 -2.34 -5.28
N ALA A 309 -4.27 -1.74 -5.53
CA ALA A 309 -4.64 -1.19 -6.83
C ALA A 309 -4.59 -2.26 -7.94
N ASP A 310 -3.75 -2.07 -8.95
CA ASP A 310 -3.51 -3.00 -10.07
C ASP A 310 -2.45 -4.05 -9.78
N ASP A 311 -1.60 -3.84 -8.76
CA ASP A 311 -0.59 -4.81 -8.33
C ASP A 311 -1.21 -5.88 -7.41
N PHE A 312 -0.91 -7.16 -7.62
CA PHE A 312 -1.33 -8.23 -6.73
C PHE A 312 -0.24 -9.29 -6.50
N LEU A 313 -0.35 -9.98 -5.37
CA LEU A 313 0.54 -11.09 -5.01
C LEU A 313 -0.29 -12.28 -4.55
N ILE A 314 0.03 -13.47 -5.10
CA ILE A 314 -0.57 -14.73 -4.70
C ILE A 314 0.51 -15.61 -4.10
N GLY A 315 0.25 -16.19 -2.93
CA GLY A 315 1.13 -17.15 -2.28
C GLY A 315 0.52 -18.55 -2.31
N ILE A 316 1.28 -19.52 -2.80
CA ILE A 316 0.80 -20.88 -3.03
C ILE A 316 1.60 -21.87 -2.19
N ILE A 317 0.88 -22.73 -1.47
CA ILE A 317 1.38 -23.98 -0.91
C ILE A 317 0.90 -25.09 -1.83
N GLY A 318 1.78 -25.58 -2.69
CA GLY A 318 1.52 -26.58 -3.72
C GLY A 318 2.76 -26.80 -4.57
N ALA A 319 2.60 -27.52 -5.68
CA ALA A 319 3.63 -27.74 -6.68
C ALA A 319 3.84 -26.49 -7.56
N LYS A 320 4.86 -26.51 -8.43
CA LYS A 320 5.12 -25.40 -9.38
C LYS A 320 4.03 -25.33 -10.44
N GLU A 321 3.57 -26.47 -10.86
CA GLU A 321 2.49 -26.66 -11.82
C GLU A 321 1.18 -26.04 -11.33
N ASP A 322 0.88 -26.15 -10.02
CA ASP A 322 -0.26 -25.47 -9.41
C ASP A 322 -0.14 -23.94 -9.55
N ALA A 323 1.06 -23.39 -9.36
CA ALA A 323 1.27 -21.94 -9.50
C ALA A 323 1.18 -21.46 -10.95
N GLN A 324 1.62 -22.30 -11.89
CA GLN A 324 1.50 -22.02 -13.33
C GLN A 324 0.04 -22.08 -13.78
N ALA A 325 -0.71 -23.10 -13.33
CA ALA A 325 -2.14 -23.22 -13.61
C ALA A 325 -2.93 -22.00 -13.07
N VAL A 326 -2.66 -21.60 -11.82
CA VAL A 326 -3.27 -20.39 -11.23
C VAL A 326 -2.97 -19.16 -12.08
N LYS A 327 -1.73 -18.95 -12.54
CA LYS A 327 -1.38 -17.82 -13.40
C LYS A 327 -2.18 -17.84 -14.70
N GLN A 328 -2.30 -18.99 -15.35
CA GLN A 328 -3.04 -19.13 -16.62
C GLN A 328 -4.54 -18.87 -16.45
N GLU A 329 -5.18 -19.51 -15.46
CA GLU A 329 -6.61 -19.36 -15.21
C GLU A 329 -7.00 -17.92 -14.85
N ILE A 330 -6.15 -17.23 -14.08
CA ILE A 330 -6.34 -15.80 -13.76
C ILE A 330 -6.20 -14.96 -15.03
N GLY A 331 -5.23 -15.26 -15.89
CA GLY A 331 -5.05 -14.55 -17.16
C GLY A 331 -6.30 -14.65 -18.05
N VAL A 332 -6.86 -15.86 -18.17
CA VAL A 332 -8.11 -16.10 -18.91
C VAL A 332 -9.28 -15.31 -18.29
N TYR A 333 -9.47 -15.41 -16.97
CA TYR A 333 -10.54 -14.67 -16.29
C TYR A 333 -10.45 -13.15 -16.51
N ILE A 334 -9.27 -12.58 -16.36
CA ILE A 334 -9.03 -11.13 -16.54
C ILE A 334 -9.30 -10.72 -17.98
N ALA A 335 -8.90 -11.53 -18.98
CA ALA A 335 -9.12 -11.25 -20.38
C ALA A 335 -10.62 -11.36 -20.77
N GLU A 336 -11.28 -12.43 -20.37
CA GLU A 336 -12.66 -12.70 -20.79
C GLU A 336 -13.70 -11.84 -20.04
N GLN A 337 -13.57 -11.74 -18.71
CA GLN A 337 -14.58 -11.10 -17.86
C GLN A 337 -14.33 -9.61 -17.66
N LEU A 338 -13.06 -9.21 -17.59
CA LEU A 338 -12.68 -7.82 -17.34
C LEU A 338 -12.13 -7.10 -18.56
N LYS A 339 -11.97 -7.76 -19.70
CA LYS A 339 -11.41 -7.17 -20.93
C LYS A 339 -10.05 -6.48 -20.69
N LEU A 340 -9.23 -7.07 -19.82
CA LEU A 340 -7.91 -6.57 -19.43
C LEU A 340 -6.85 -7.63 -19.73
N GLU A 341 -5.58 -7.20 -19.78
CA GLU A 341 -4.44 -8.08 -20.00
C GLU A 341 -3.47 -8.05 -18.83
N LEU A 342 -2.91 -9.21 -18.49
CA LEU A 342 -1.76 -9.27 -17.57
C LEU A 342 -0.49 -8.81 -18.28
N SER A 343 0.38 -8.10 -17.56
CA SER A 343 1.72 -7.79 -18.06
C SER A 343 2.58 -9.04 -18.02
N GLU A 344 2.91 -9.62 -19.18
CA GLU A 344 3.74 -10.84 -19.26
C GLU A 344 5.12 -10.65 -18.62
N GLU A 345 5.74 -9.48 -18.82
CA GLU A 345 7.06 -9.13 -18.27
C GLU A 345 7.08 -9.06 -16.74
N LYS A 346 5.96 -8.70 -16.12
CA LYS A 346 5.86 -8.48 -14.68
C LYS A 346 5.08 -9.58 -13.97
N THR A 347 4.33 -10.40 -14.68
CA THR A 347 3.58 -11.52 -14.10
C THR A 347 4.46 -12.76 -14.04
N LEU A 348 5.12 -12.94 -12.89
CA LEU A 348 6.14 -13.96 -12.69
C LEU A 348 5.69 -15.03 -11.69
N VAL A 349 6.14 -16.28 -11.93
CA VAL A 349 6.05 -17.36 -10.94
C VAL A 349 7.41 -17.49 -10.28
N THR A 350 7.52 -17.01 -9.04
CA THR A 350 8.77 -16.92 -8.29
C THR A 350 8.76 -17.95 -7.15
N LYS A 351 9.86 -18.69 -6.95
CA LYS A 351 10.00 -19.56 -5.79
C LYS A 351 9.99 -18.73 -4.51
N ALA A 352 9.20 -19.10 -3.52
CA ALA A 352 8.98 -18.28 -2.34
C ALA A 352 10.24 -18.06 -1.47
N THR A 353 11.30 -18.88 -1.65
CA THR A 353 12.61 -18.64 -1.03
C THR A 353 13.41 -17.53 -1.72
N ASP A 354 13.09 -17.24 -2.97
CA ASP A 354 13.68 -16.17 -3.74
C ASP A 354 12.95 -14.84 -3.40
N ARG A 355 13.24 -13.76 -4.10
CA ARG A 355 12.70 -12.44 -3.79
C ARG A 355 11.63 -12.03 -4.78
N ALA A 356 10.36 -12.18 -4.41
CA ALA A 356 9.25 -11.57 -5.14
C ALA A 356 9.19 -10.06 -4.80
N LYS A 357 8.82 -9.25 -5.78
CA LYS A 357 8.73 -7.78 -5.61
C LYS A 357 7.28 -7.36 -5.45
N PHE A 358 6.98 -6.69 -4.33
CA PHE A 358 5.65 -6.13 -4.12
C PHE A 358 5.74 -4.84 -3.28
N LEU A 359 5.11 -3.77 -3.74
CA LEU A 359 5.08 -2.46 -3.07
C LEU A 359 6.47 -1.96 -2.64
N GLY A 360 7.48 -2.15 -3.49
CA GLY A 360 8.84 -1.69 -3.21
C GLY A 360 9.62 -2.51 -2.17
N PHE A 361 9.08 -3.63 -1.72
CA PHE A 361 9.75 -4.61 -0.87
C PHE A 361 10.15 -5.84 -1.66
N ASP A 362 11.25 -6.46 -1.23
CA ASP A 362 11.58 -7.84 -1.56
C ASP A 362 10.89 -8.75 -0.54
N ILE A 363 10.06 -9.66 -1.01
CA ILE A 363 9.29 -10.59 -0.18
C ILE A 363 9.81 -12.00 -0.40
N ARG A 364 10.17 -12.68 0.67
CA ARG A 364 10.57 -14.10 0.63
C ARG A 364 10.11 -14.87 1.85
N VAL A 365 10.02 -16.18 1.69
CA VAL A 365 9.76 -17.10 2.80
C VAL A 365 11.08 -17.71 3.25
N THR A 366 11.36 -17.71 4.56
CA THR A 366 12.58 -18.31 5.08
C THR A 366 12.61 -19.82 4.74
N PRO A 367 13.74 -20.31 4.20
CA PRO A 367 13.88 -21.70 3.87
C PRO A 367 13.79 -22.58 5.11
N GLN A 368 13.52 -23.87 4.90
CA GLN A 368 13.60 -24.83 5.96
C GLN A 368 15.04 -24.91 6.49
N SER A 369 15.21 -24.76 7.79
CA SER A 369 16.51 -24.78 8.44
C SER A 369 16.56 -25.89 9.50
N ASN A 370 17.66 -26.61 9.52
CA ASN A 370 17.98 -27.59 10.56
C ASN A 370 18.63 -26.95 11.79
N HIS A 371 18.88 -25.64 11.77
CA HIS A 371 19.46 -24.93 12.89
C HIS A 371 18.50 -24.88 14.08
N THR A 372 19.07 -25.05 15.25
CA THR A 372 18.39 -24.90 16.53
C THR A 372 18.78 -23.59 17.19
N LYS A 373 17.92 -23.05 18.04
CA LYS A 373 18.19 -21.88 18.87
C LYS A 373 17.87 -22.18 20.32
N LYS A 374 18.58 -21.54 21.24
CA LYS A 374 18.19 -21.54 22.65
C LYS A 374 16.96 -20.67 22.86
N THR A 375 15.99 -21.18 23.59
CA THR A 375 14.81 -20.42 24.02
C THR A 375 15.16 -19.54 25.20
N LYS A 376 14.27 -18.63 25.58
CA LYS A 376 14.43 -17.81 26.79
C LYS A 376 14.56 -18.64 28.07
N SER A 377 14.00 -19.85 28.09
CA SER A 377 14.11 -20.83 29.17
C SER A 377 15.36 -21.70 29.10
N GLY A 378 16.34 -21.40 28.23
CA GLY A 378 17.58 -22.16 28.07
C GLY A 378 17.45 -23.47 27.28
N SER A 379 16.25 -23.92 26.97
CA SER A 379 16.01 -25.14 26.18
C SER A 379 16.34 -24.92 24.70
N THR A 380 16.80 -26.00 24.04
CA THR A 380 17.08 -25.95 22.59
C THR A 380 15.82 -26.25 21.79
N ALA A 381 15.38 -25.31 20.98
CA ALA A 381 14.25 -25.47 20.07
C ALA A 381 14.71 -25.35 18.61
N ARG A 382 13.99 -26.03 17.71
CA ARG A 382 14.19 -25.83 16.26
C ARG A 382 13.95 -24.37 15.90
N ASN A 383 14.80 -23.84 15.03
CA ASN A 383 14.53 -22.53 14.45
C ASN A 383 13.29 -22.61 13.56
N TYR A 384 12.35 -21.68 13.75
CA TYR A 384 11.11 -21.69 12.97
C TYR A 384 11.41 -21.30 11.53
N SER A 385 10.99 -22.13 10.58
CA SER A 385 11.10 -21.90 9.13
C SER A 385 9.73 -21.57 8.54
N GLY A 386 9.73 -20.94 7.38
CA GLY A 386 8.49 -20.59 6.67
C GLY A 386 7.90 -19.24 7.08
N HIS A 387 8.66 -18.39 7.77
CA HIS A 387 8.28 -17.00 8.01
C HIS A 387 8.42 -16.17 6.74
N VAL A 388 7.49 -15.28 6.54
CA VAL A 388 7.61 -14.24 5.51
C VAL A 388 8.56 -13.15 6.00
N MET A 389 9.55 -12.84 5.18
CA MET A 389 10.51 -11.75 5.38
C MET A 389 10.18 -10.63 4.40
N LEU A 390 9.99 -9.44 4.94
CA LEU A 390 9.85 -8.20 4.17
C LEU A 390 11.21 -7.50 4.21
N GLU A 391 11.85 -7.32 3.07
CA GLU A 391 13.21 -6.77 3.00
C GLU A 391 13.26 -5.49 2.16
N VAL A 392 14.10 -4.54 2.58
CA VAL A 392 14.42 -3.35 1.79
C VAL A 392 15.43 -3.74 0.73
N PRO A 393 15.11 -3.59 -0.58
CA PRO A 393 16.08 -3.82 -1.65
C PRO A 393 17.20 -2.77 -1.61
N THR A 394 18.47 -3.19 -1.74
CA THR A 394 19.60 -2.25 -1.79
C THR A 394 19.50 -1.30 -2.99
N SER A 395 19.00 -1.80 -4.12
CA SER A 395 18.78 -1.00 -5.34
C SER A 395 17.80 0.15 -5.15
N VAL A 396 16.79 -0.03 -4.29
CA VAL A 396 15.83 1.04 -3.98
C VAL A 396 16.48 2.14 -3.14
N ILE A 397 17.33 1.77 -2.17
CA ILE A 397 18.11 2.74 -1.39
C ILE A 397 19.04 3.54 -2.31
N GLN A 398 19.80 2.86 -3.17
CA GLN A 398 20.71 3.46 -4.13
C GLN A 398 19.98 4.44 -5.05
N LYS A 399 18.91 3.95 -5.70
CA LYS A 399 18.10 4.77 -6.61
C LYS A 399 17.53 6.00 -5.92
N LYS A 400 17.02 5.87 -4.69
CA LYS A 400 16.45 7.00 -3.94
C LYS A 400 17.50 8.06 -3.62
N LEU A 401 18.71 7.67 -3.23
CA LEU A 401 19.81 8.61 -2.95
C LEU A 401 20.27 9.35 -4.21
N LEU A 402 20.31 8.67 -5.36
CA LEU A 402 20.61 9.28 -6.64
C LEU A 402 19.52 10.27 -7.10
N GLU A 403 18.24 9.87 -6.99
CA GLU A 403 17.08 10.73 -7.30
C GLU A 403 17.08 12.02 -6.47
N LEU A 404 17.46 11.94 -5.19
CA LEU A 404 17.57 13.09 -4.30
C LEU A 404 18.80 13.96 -4.60
N GLY A 405 19.74 13.49 -5.43
CA GLY A 405 21.02 14.14 -5.67
C GLY A 405 21.92 14.18 -4.42
N ALA A 406 21.68 13.27 -3.47
CA ALA A 406 22.44 13.21 -2.21
C ALA A 406 23.70 12.35 -2.31
N MET A 407 23.86 11.59 -3.39
CA MET A 407 24.92 10.61 -3.58
C MET A 407 25.42 10.59 -5.02
N ARG A 408 26.70 10.27 -5.18
CA ARG A 408 27.29 9.79 -6.44
C ARG A 408 27.90 8.42 -6.21
N ILE A 409 28.10 7.67 -7.28
CA ILE A 409 28.75 6.37 -7.29
C ILE A 409 30.15 6.56 -7.89
N ASP A 410 31.18 6.25 -7.13
CA ASP A 410 32.55 6.15 -7.59
C ASP A 410 32.89 4.67 -7.72
N VAL A 411 33.61 4.27 -8.77
CA VAL A 411 34.10 2.89 -8.92
C VAL A 411 35.59 2.88 -8.62
N ARG A 412 36.01 2.05 -7.64
CA ARG A 412 37.43 1.84 -7.32
C ARG A 412 37.69 0.34 -7.26
N ASN A 413 38.69 -0.10 -8.01
CA ASN A 413 39.06 -1.53 -8.10
C ASN A 413 37.84 -2.45 -8.36
N GLY A 414 36.97 -2.05 -9.31
CA GLY A 414 35.74 -2.80 -9.63
C GLY A 414 34.63 -2.77 -8.60
N THR A 415 34.81 -2.06 -7.46
CA THR A 415 33.81 -1.96 -6.39
C THR A 415 33.13 -0.61 -6.40
N GLU A 416 31.79 -0.61 -6.31
CA GLU A 416 30.98 0.61 -6.18
C GLU A 416 31.14 1.22 -4.77
N ILE A 417 31.59 2.46 -4.73
CA ILE A 417 31.69 3.25 -3.50
C ILE A 417 30.66 4.38 -3.55
N TRP A 418 29.76 4.39 -2.60
CA TRP A 418 28.73 5.41 -2.47
C TRP A 418 29.27 6.63 -1.72
N GLN A 419 29.35 7.75 -2.42
CA GLN A 419 29.88 9.00 -1.89
C GLN A 419 28.78 10.04 -1.69
N PRO A 420 28.59 10.60 -0.46
CA PRO A 420 27.66 11.72 -0.27
C PRO A 420 28.08 12.93 -1.10
N THR A 421 27.12 13.64 -1.70
CA THR A 421 27.35 14.90 -2.42
C THR A 421 26.50 16.03 -1.85
N TYR A 422 26.85 17.28 -2.15
CA TYR A 422 25.99 18.43 -1.82
C TYR A 422 24.85 18.56 -2.83
N ARG A 423 23.74 19.13 -2.38
CA ARG A 423 22.54 19.35 -3.21
C ARG A 423 22.44 20.82 -3.61
N GLY A 424 23.00 21.15 -4.78
CA GLY A 424 23.08 22.53 -5.26
C GLY A 424 21.75 23.29 -5.28
N LYS A 425 20.65 22.60 -5.61
CA LYS A 425 19.28 23.18 -5.63
C LYS A 425 18.80 23.70 -4.27
N LEU A 426 19.43 23.30 -3.17
CA LEU A 426 19.05 23.70 -1.82
C LEU A 426 19.90 24.84 -1.26
N VAL A 427 21.07 25.13 -1.82
CA VAL A 427 22.06 26.09 -1.29
C VAL A 427 21.48 27.49 -1.09
N GLY A 428 20.57 27.94 -1.96
CA GLY A 428 19.91 29.25 -1.83
C GLY A 428 18.79 29.35 -0.78
N ARG A 429 18.49 28.24 -0.07
CA ARG A 429 17.43 28.23 0.96
C ARG A 429 17.98 28.58 2.34
N THR A 430 17.09 28.89 3.31
CA THR A 430 17.48 29.04 4.72
C THR A 430 17.93 27.70 5.31
N ASP A 431 18.80 27.70 6.30
CA ASP A 431 19.33 26.48 6.94
C ASP A 431 18.22 25.64 7.54
N LEU A 432 17.22 26.27 8.15
CA LEU A 432 16.02 25.60 8.66
C LEU A 432 15.26 24.88 7.54
N SER A 433 15.05 25.55 6.41
CA SER A 433 14.35 24.94 5.26
C SER A 433 15.15 23.78 4.67
N ILE A 434 16.47 23.90 4.60
CA ILE A 434 17.34 22.80 4.17
C ILE A 434 17.21 21.61 5.13
N LEU A 435 17.32 21.85 6.45
CA LEU A 435 17.20 20.81 7.46
C LEU A 435 15.84 20.13 7.43
N ASP A 436 14.74 20.90 7.33
CA ASP A 436 13.38 20.36 7.27
C ASP A 436 13.16 19.51 6.02
N GLN A 437 13.75 19.89 4.86
CA GLN A 437 13.71 19.09 3.65
C GLN A 437 14.41 17.73 3.85
N TYR A 438 15.64 17.73 4.41
CA TYR A 438 16.35 16.48 4.70
C TYR A 438 15.62 15.63 5.73
N ASN A 439 15.09 16.23 6.80
CA ASN A 439 14.32 15.54 7.82
C ASN A 439 13.06 14.89 7.25
N GLY A 440 12.33 15.61 6.42
CA GLY A 440 11.12 15.10 5.76
C GLY A 440 11.41 13.89 4.88
N GLU A 441 12.44 13.98 4.03
CA GLU A 441 12.84 12.91 3.12
C GLU A 441 13.35 11.67 3.86
N VAL A 442 14.20 11.86 4.88
CA VAL A 442 14.74 10.74 5.67
C VAL A 442 13.65 10.06 6.48
N ARG A 443 12.81 10.85 7.16
CA ARG A 443 11.69 10.33 7.96
C ARG A 443 10.70 9.57 7.08
N GLY A 444 10.28 10.15 5.96
CA GLY A 444 9.34 9.52 5.04
C GLY A 444 9.85 8.17 4.53
N PHE A 445 11.11 8.10 4.09
CA PHE A 445 11.72 6.86 3.62
C PHE A 445 11.87 5.82 4.73
N CYS A 446 12.36 6.21 5.92
CA CYS A 446 12.52 5.31 7.05
C CYS A 446 11.17 4.79 7.59
N ASN A 447 10.13 5.64 7.62
CA ASN A 447 8.79 5.24 8.04
C ASN A 447 8.14 4.27 7.05
N TYR A 448 8.32 4.48 5.74
CA TYR A 448 7.82 3.53 4.74
C TYR A 448 8.38 2.11 4.94
N TYR A 449 9.66 2.01 5.28
CA TYR A 449 10.33 0.72 5.53
C TYR A 449 10.37 0.31 7.02
N ALA A 450 9.53 0.91 7.86
CA ALA A 450 9.52 0.63 9.31
C ALA A 450 9.26 -0.85 9.64
N ILE A 451 8.41 -1.51 8.85
CA ILE A 451 8.05 -2.93 9.02
C ILE A 451 9.09 -3.92 8.49
N ALA A 452 10.13 -3.44 7.80
CA ALA A 452 11.13 -4.31 7.17
C ALA A 452 11.94 -5.12 8.18
N ASN A 453 12.19 -6.38 7.86
CA ASN A 453 13.01 -7.26 8.71
C ASN A 453 14.50 -6.88 8.71
N ASN A 454 14.99 -6.26 7.63
CA ASN A 454 16.36 -5.79 7.48
C ASN A 454 16.46 -4.26 7.59
N ARG A 455 15.63 -3.63 8.42
CA ARG A 455 15.56 -2.16 8.57
C ARG A 455 16.93 -1.53 8.89
N SER A 456 17.84 -2.29 9.51
CA SER A 456 19.23 -1.86 9.75
C SER A 456 19.98 -1.41 8.49
N LYS A 457 19.62 -1.89 7.30
CA LYS A 457 20.19 -1.38 6.03
C LYS A 457 19.94 0.11 5.80
N LEU A 458 18.92 0.68 6.43
CA LEU A 458 18.61 2.10 6.34
C LEU A 458 19.65 2.99 7.05
N HIS A 459 20.52 2.42 7.90
CA HIS A 459 21.67 3.17 8.42
C HIS A 459 22.54 3.75 7.31
N LYS A 460 22.76 2.98 6.21
CA LYS A 460 23.53 3.47 5.06
C LYS A 460 22.83 4.65 4.37
N PHE A 461 21.49 4.56 4.19
CA PHE A 461 20.70 5.66 3.66
C PHE A 461 20.82 6.92 4.52
N ARG A 462 20.57 6.79 5.82
CA ARG A 462 20.66 7.90 6.77
C ARG A 462 22.04 8.53 6.81
N TYR A 463 23.09 7.72 6.85
CA TYR A 463 24.48 8.18 6.83
C TYR A 463 24.78 9.05 5.60
N ILE A 464 24.41 8.59 4.40
CA ILE A 464 24.63 9.34 3.17
C ILE A 464 23.84 10.67 3.19
N MET A 465 22.59 10.65 3.64
CA MET A 465 21.76 11.86 3.75
C MET A 465 22.32 12.85 4.75
N GLU A 466 22.77 12.41 5.91
CA GLU A 466 23.41 13.23 6.94
C GLU A 466 24.68 13.91 6.41
N TYR A 467 25.58 13.15 5.77
CA TYR A 467 26.79 13.72 5.20
C TYR A 467 26.53 14.61 3.97
N SER A 468 25.48 14.33 3.21
CA SER A 468 25.00 15.20 2.14
C SER A 468 24.50 16.55 2.69
N PHE A 469 23.78 16.54 3.82
CA PHE A 469 23.35 17.75 4.51
C PHE A 469 24.56 18.60 4.93
N TYR A 470 25.57 18.03 5.57
CA TYR A 470 26.79 18.76 5.95
C TYR A 470 27.50 19.36 4.73
N LYS A 471 27.63 18.60 3.64
CA LYS A 471 28.24 19.09 2.40
C LYS A 471 27.42 20.19 1.74
N THR A 472 26.08 20.15 1.85
CA THR A 472 25.20 21.19 1.29
C THR A 472 25.39 22.51 2.04
N LEU A 473 25.45 22.48 3.38
CA LEU A 473 25.76 23.68 4.17
C LEU A 473 27.21 24.16 3.97
N ALA A 474 28.16 23.22 3.85
CA ALA A 474 29.55 23.56 3.58
C ALA A 474 29.71 24.26 2.23
N CYS A 475 28.97 23.84 1.21
CA CYS A 475 28.90 24.51 -0.11
C CYS A 475 28.29 25.91 0.02
N LYS A 476 27.17 26.04 0.76
CA LYS A 476 26.47 27.31 1.00
C LYS A 476 27.39 28.36 1.62
N TYR A 477 28.15 27.96 2.65
CA TYR A 477 29.03 28.86 3.41
C TYR A 477 30.49 28.83 2.94
N ARG A 478 30.80 28.17 1.81
CA ARG A 478 32.16 28.05 1.24
C ARG A 478 33.18 27.61 2.30
N THR A 479 32.83 26.61 3.08
CA THR A 479 33.63 26.11 4.21
C THR A 479 33.75 24.58 4.19
N THR A 480 34.43 24.00 5.19
CA THR A 480 34.56 22.55 5.29
C THR A 480 33.42 21.91 6.07
N LYS A 481 33.12 20.63 5.79
CA LYS A 481 32.13 19.87 6.56
C LYS A 481 32.43 19.82 8.06
N GLY A 482 33.72 19.80 8.45
CA GLY A 482 34.13 19.77 9.86
C GLY A 482 33.71 21.03 10.60
N LYS A 483 33.88 22.21 9.99
CA LYS A 483 33.44 23.49 10.56
C LYS A 483 31.91 23.54 10.69
N ILE A 484 31.17 23.02 9.67
CA ILE A 484 29.71 22.93 9.74
C ILE A 484 29.27 22.03 10.90
N ILE A 485 29.86 20.84 11.04
CA ILE A 485 29.51 19.94 12.15
C ILE A 485 29.77 20.61 13.50
N ALA A 486 30.89 21.34 13.67
CA ALA A 486 31.18 22.07 14.89
C ALA A 486 30.17 23.20 15.17
N GLN A 487 29.82 23.99 14.14
CA GLN A 487 28.90 25.12 14.23
C GLN A 487 27.46 24.71 14.57
N TYR A 488 26.98 23.61 13.99
CA TYR A 488 25.60 23.15 14.17
C TYR A 488 25.43 22.08 15.24
N ARG A 489 26.52 21.79 16.00
CA ARG A 489 26.45 20.83 17.11
C ARG A 489 25.68 21.43 18.29
N ILE A 490 24.68 20.68 18.76
CA ILE A 490 23.90 21.00 19.95
C ILE A 490 23.98 19.80 20.88
N VAL A 491 24.87 19.89 21.85
CA VAL A 491 25.23 18.80 22.79
C VAL A 491 25.75 17.56 22.03
N LYS A 492 24.91 16.53 21.85
CA LYS A 492 25.23 15.28 21.11
C LYS A 492 24.62 15.22 19.72
N ASP A 493 23.77 16.17 19.37
CA ASP A 493 23.00 16.20 18.12
C ASP A 493 23.44 17.34 17.21
N ILE A 494 22.92 17.35 16.01
CA ILE A 494 23.05 18.42 15.03
C ILE A 494 21.71 19.11 14.87
N GLY A 495 21.70 20.44 14.89
CA GLY A 495 20.45 21.20 14.76
C GLY A 495 20.66 22.62 14.33
N VAL A 496 19.56 23.27 13.95
CA VAL A 496 19.49 24.68 13.58
C VAL A 496 18.65 25.42 14.61
N LYS A 497 19.19 26.52 15.14
CA LYS A 497 18.45 27.46 15.98
C LYS A 497 17.67 28.43 15.11
N PHE A 498 16.45 28.74 15.50
CA PHE A 498 15.57 29.68 14.78
C PHE A 498 14.60 30.36 15.74
N GLN A 499 14.05 31.48 15.34
CA GLN A 499 12.97 32.16 16.08
C GLN A 499 11.61 31.73 15.53
N ASP A 500 10.66 31.44 16.42
CA ASP A 500 9.29 31.15 16.04
C ASP A 500 8.50 32.45 15.74
N LYS A 501 7.22 32.32 15.39
CA LYS A 501 6.34 33.44 15.07
C LYS A 501 6.16 34.45 16.23
N HIS A 502 6.49 34.05 17.43
CA HIS A 502 6.37 34.85 18.66
C HIS A 502 7.72 35.37 19.15
N GLY A 503 8.81 35.18 18.35
CA GLY A 503 10.16 35.62 18.72
C GLY A 503 10.91 34.69 19.66
N ASN A 504 10.34 33.54 20.05
CA ASN A 504 11.01 32.60 20.94
C ASN A 504 12.09 31.80 20.19
N GLU A 505 13.26 31.64 20.82
CA GLU A 505 14.31 30.80 20.27
C GLU A 505 13.89 29.32 20.34
N ARG A 506 13.94 28.64 19.20
CA ARG A 506 13.61 27.22 19.03
C ARG A 506 14.78 26.50 18.36
N ILE A 507 14.84 25.19 18.58
CA ILE A 507 15.86 24.34 17.99
C ILE A 507 15.17 23.25 17.16
N ARG A 508 15.60 23.11 15.91
CA ARG A 508 15.20 22.01 15.05
C ARG A 508 16.39 21.06 14.93
N LEU A 509 16.24 19.82 15.40
CA LEU A 509 17.29 18.80 15.33
C LEU A 509 17.24 18.03 14.00
N LEU A 510 18.40 17.58 13.55
CA LEU A 510 18.50 16.59 12.49
C LEU A 510 17.88 15.27 12.98
N TRP A 511 16.96 14.75 12.18
CA TRP A 511 16.16 13.58 12.57
C TRP A 511 17.00 12.32 12.72
N LYS A 512 16.87 11.67 13.85
CA LYS A 512 17.47 10.38 14.17
C LYS A 512 16.42 9.43 14.72
N ASP A 513 16.49 8.17 14.31
CA ASP A 513 15.66 7.08 14.80
C ASP A 513 16.56 5.89 15.11
N SER A 514 16.16 5.07 16.05
CA SER A 514 16.82 3.82 16.42
C SER A 514 16.94 2.83 15.27
N LEU A 515 16.11 2.99 14.23
CA LEU A 515 15.92 2.04 13.13
C LEU A 515 15.60 0.62 13.63
N ALA A 516 15.09 0.48 14.86
CA ALA A 516 14.50 -0.75 15.32
C ALA A 516 13.27 -1.05 14.46
N ARG A 517 13.05 -2.34 14.16
CA ARG A 517 11.87 -2.75 13.40
C ARG A 517 10.61 -2.34 14.16
N ASP A 518 9.73 -1.59 13.52
CA ASP A 518 8.41 -1.29 14.03
C ASP A 518 7.37 -2.10 13.26
N PRO A 519 6.77 -3.13 13.86
CA PRO A 519 5.75 -3.92 13.22
C PRO A 519 4.42 -3.18 13.07
N TYR A 520 4.22 -2.04 13.77
CA TYR A 520 2.98 -1.29 13.79
C TYR A 520 3.20 0.23 13.66
N PRO A 521 3.80 0.71 12.55
CA PRO A 521 4.19 2.12 12.41
C PRO A 521 3.02 3.10 12.42
N LEU A 522 1.79 2.61 12.14
CA LEU A 522 0.55 3.38 12.21
C LEU A 522 -0.28 3.08 13.47
N GLY A 523 0.30 2.33 14.43
CA GLY A 523 -0.40 1.84 15.60
C GLY A 523 -1.19 0.55 15.38
N LYS A 524 -1.42 -0.20 16.45
CA LYS A 524 -2.17 -1.48 16.38
C LYS A 524 -3.63 -1.30 15.95
N GLU A 525 -4.22 -0.17 16.25
CA GLU A 525 -5.61 0.16 15.95
C GLU A 525 -5.87 0.36 14.45
N ALA A 526 -4.84 0.75 13.69
CA ALA A 526 -4.91 0.88 12.24
C ALA A 526 -4.90 -0.47 11.51
N ASP A 527 -4.77 -1.58 12.22
CA ASP A 527 -4.70 -2.91 11.65
C ASP A 527 -6.09 -3.55 11.53
N ILE A 528 -6.83 -3.11 10.55
CA ILE A 528 -8.22 -3.54 10.28
C ILE A 528 -8.31 -5.03 9.94
N ILE A 529 -7.20 -5.66 9.53
CA ILE A 529 -7.16 -7.06 9.08
C ILE A 529 -7.61 -8.05 10.17
N HIS A 530 -7.44 -7.70 11.44
CA HIS A 530 -7.78 -8.56 12.57
C HIS A 530 -9.16 -8.29 13.18
N LYS A 531 -9.88 -7.28 12.70
CA LYS A 531 -11.22 -6.99 13.22
C LYS A 531 -12.27 -7.79 12.44
N PRO A 532 -13.15 -8.55 13.09
CA PRO A 532 -14.22 -9.27 12.40
C PRO A 532 -15.09 -8.33 11.58
N LYS A 533 -15.51 -8.75 10.39
CA LYS A 533 -16.53 -8.02 9.60
C LYS A 533 -17.76 -7.78 10.50
N GLY A 534 -18.21 -6.55 10.63
CA GLY A 534 -19.40 -6.18 11.42
C GLY A 534 -19.14 -5.61 12.82
N ILE A 535 -17.94 -5.73 13.40
CA ILE A 535 -17.61 -5.17 14.73
C ILE A 535 -16.85 -3.83 14.63
N LEU A 536 -16.48 -3.43 13.41
CA LEU A 536 -15.93 -2.11 13.17
C LEU A 536 -17.04 -1.06 13.36
N LYS A 537 -17.15 -0.49 14.57
CA LYS A 537 -17.58 0.91 14.69
C LYS A 537 -16.46 1.74 14.04
N LYS A 538 -16.40 1.70 12.70
CA LYS A 538 -15.70 2.78 11.98
C LYS A 538 -16.39 4.06 12.45
N PRO A 539 -15.64 5.13 12.78
CA PRO A 539 -16.26 6.42 12.73
C PRO A 539 -16.95 6.49 11.37
N SER A 540 -18.25 6.73 11.36
CA SER A 540 -19.01 6.82 10.12
C SER A 540 -18.28 7.75 9.18
N LEU A 541 -18.40 7.56 7.87
CA LEU A 541 -17.80 8.49 6.89
C LEU A 541 -18.15 9.93 7.28
N GLY A 542 -19.35 10.15 7.81
CA GLY A 542 -19.79 11.41 8.39
C GLY A 542 -18.99 11.88 9.60
N ALA A 543 -18.62 11.03 10.53
CA ALA A 543 -17.80 11.44 11.68
C ALA A 543 -16.39 11.87 11.26
N ARG A 544 -15.83 11.29 10.19
CA ARG A 544 -14.57 11.77 9.59
C ARG A 544 -14.72 13.14 8.92
N LEU A 545 -15.85 13.40 8.31
CA LEU A 545 -16.15 14.68 7.69
C LEU A 545 -16.40 15.80 8.72
N LYS A 546 -16.93 15.47 9.91
CA LYS A 546 -17.09 16.44 11.04
C LYS A 546 -15.76 17.00 11.55
N GLN A 547 -14.68 16.24 11.50
CA GLN A 547 -13.36 16.74 11.92
C GLN A 547 -12.83 17.88 11.03
N ILE A 548 -13.43 18.10 9.87
CA ILE A 548 -13.01 19.11 8.89
C ILE A 548 -13.85 20.42 9.01
N GLY A 549 -14.87 20.53 9.83
CA GLY A 549 -15.64 21.75 10.14
C GLY A 549 -16.30 22.45 8.94
N VAL A 550 -17.56 22.17 8.64
CA VAL A 550 -18.33 22.78 7.52
C VAL A 550 -18.32 24.30 7.55
N ASN A 551 -18.34 24.91 8.76
CA ASN A 551 -18.33 26.36 8.94
C ASN A 551 -17.11 27.10 8.40
N GLY A 552 -15.98 26.42 8.20
CA GLY A 552 -14.76 27.01 7.64
C GLY A 552 -14.78 27.19 6.12
N ALA A 553 -15.46 26.30 5.39
CA ALA A 553 -15.57 26.38 3.94
C ALA A 553 -16.56 27.46 3.50
N GLU A 554 -17.70 27.55 4.20
CA GLU A 554 -18.73 28.54 3.92
C GLU A 554 -18.23 29.97 4.13
N LYS A 555 -17.50 30.22 5.23
CA LYS A 555 -16.85 31.52 5.48
C LYS A 555 -15.78 31.89 4.45
N LYS A 556 -15.08 30.91 3.89
CA LYS A 556 -14.09 31.17 2.84
C LYS A 556 -14.74 31.46 1.49
N LEU A 557 -15.82 30.74 1.14
CA LEU A 557 -16.54 30.97 -0.11
C LEU A 557 -17.34 32.27 -0.12
N GLN A 558 -17.72 32.78 1.06
CA GLN A 558 -18.39 34.12 1.20
C GLN A 558 -17.43 35.29 1.11
N ARG A 559 -16.10 35.08 1.26
CA ARG A 559 -15.08 36.14 1.19
C ARG A 559 -14.54 36.40 -0.23
N TRP A 560 -15.00 35.63 -1.19
CA TRP A 560 -14.71 35.74 -2.64
C TRP A 560 -16.02 35.92 -3.40
#